data_5ef5d71b1ce549eae8596ad52234b14f
#
_entry.id   5ef5d71b1ce549eae8596ad52234b14f
#
_cell.length_a   1.000
_cell.length_b   1.000
_cell.length_c   1.000
_cell.angle_alpha   90.00
_cell.angle_beta   90.00
_cell.angle_gamma   90.00
#
_symmetry.space_group_name_H-M   'P 1'
#
loop_
_entity.id
_entity.type
_entity.pdbx_description
1 polymer ?
#
loop_
_entity_poly.entity_id
_entity_poly.type
_entity_poly.pdbx_seq_one_letter_code
_entity_poly.pdbx_strand_id
1 'polypeptide(L)'
;MEDNKSLDWPNLSRYQDENRSVGIPEKGKERVVFMGDSITEEWSNLYADYFDTEGYINRGIGGQTTPQMLIRFKPDVIDLEPDIVVILAGTNDIAGNTGPSNVKMITDNIFSMAELARAHQIKVVLSSILPVFEYEWAKEIKDVPATIDSVNDELKKYVNDHGLVYLDYFSSMVDERKGLNKDYTYDGVHPNQDGYILMSSLAQKVLSRLLH
;
A
#
# COMPACT_ATOMS: atom_id res chain seq x y z
N MET A 1 23.10 -6.96 -23.75
CA MET A 1 22.39 -7.81 -22.77
C MET A 1 21.09 -7.07 -22.48
N GLU A 2 20.02 -7.47 -23.14
CA GLU A 2 18.68 -6.92 -22.83
C GLU A 2 18.33 -7.32 -21.39
N ASP A 3 17.96 -6.33 -20.58
CA ASP A 3 17.66 -6.51 -19.18
C ASP A 3 16.48 -7.49 -19.02
N ASN A 4 16.75 -8.61 -18.38
CA ASN A 4 15.78 -9.68 -18.08
C ASN A 4 14.63 -9.20 -17.14
N LYS A 5 14.62 -7.91 -16.78
CA LYS A 5 13.56 -7.24 -16.00
C LYS A 5 12.21 -7.15 -16.72
N SER A 6 12.18 -7.36 -18.03
CA SER A 6 10.92 -7.31 -18.81
C SER A 6 10.08 -8.59 -18.75
N LEU A 7 10.64 -9.71 -18.30
CA LEU A 7 9.97 -11.02 -18.34
C LEU A 7 9.05 -11.27 -17.13
N ASP A 8 9.36 -10.70 -15.96
CA ASP A 8 8.51 -10.75 -14.76
C ASP A 8 8.17 -9.30 -14.33
N TRP A 9 7.45 -8.59 -15.18
CA TRP A 9 7.09 -7.19 -14.97
C TRP A 9 6.41 -6.90 -13.61
N PRO A 10 5.47 -7.74 -13.10
CA PRO A 10 4.88 -7.54 -11.79
C PRO A 10 5.74 -8.10 -10.64
N ASN A 11 6.92 -8.68 -10.92
CA ASN A 11 7.81 -9.30 -9.96
C ASN A 11 7.14 -10.43 -9.14
N LEU A 12 6.47 -11.36 -9.83
CA LEU A 12 5.76 -12.49 -9.22
C LEU A 12 6.69 -13.44 -8.46
N SER A 13 7.98 -13.46 -8.84
CA SER A 13 8.98 -14.29 -8.18
C SER A 13 9.40 -13.76 -6.79
N ARG A 14 9.17 -12.46 -6.49
CA ARG A 14 9.72 -11.78 -5.30
C ARG A 14 9.35 -12.46 -3.99
N TYR A 15 8.10 -12.83 -3.82
CA TYR A 15 7.60 -13.45 -2.59
C TYR A 15 7.26 -14.94 -2.71
N GLN A 16 7.61 -15.59 -3.83
CA GLN A 16 7.18 -16.96 -4.11
C GLN A 16 7.61 -17.96 -3.04
N ASP A 17 8.84 -17.88 -2.55
CA ASP A 17 9.36 -18.79 -1.52
C ASP A 17 8.82 -18.44 -0.13
N GLU A 18 8.69 -17.15 0.18
CA GLU A 18 8.08 -16.70 1.42
C GLU A 18 6.60 -17.10 1.50
N ASN A 19 5.85 -16.93 0.40
CA ASN A 19 4.44 -17.33 0.32
C ASN A 19 4.26 -18.84 0.57
N ARG A 20 5.18 -19.68 0.06
CA ARG A 20 5.18 -21.12 0.37
C ARG A 20 5.45 -21.39 1.84
N SER A 21 6.34 -20.63 2.45
CA SER A 21 6.73 -20.79 3.86
C SER A 21 5.66 -20.33 4.84
N VAL A 22 4.88 -19.30 4.47
CA VAL A 22 3.77 -18.78 5.29
C VAL A 22 2.70 -19.84 5.52
N GLY A 23 2.44 -20.69 4.53
CA GLY A 23 1.48 -21.78 4.63
C GLY A 23 0.03 -21.35 4.89
N ILE A 24 -0.82 -22.31 5.22
CA ILE A 24 -2.22 -22.08 5.56
C ILE A 24 -2.33 -21.40 6.94
N PRO A 25 -3.26 -20.43 7.15
CA PRO A 25 -3.47 -19.83 8.46
C PRO A 25 -3.77 -20.86 9.55
N GLU A 26 -3.14 -20.71 10.70
CA GLU A 26 -3.48 -21.53 11.87
C GLU A 26 -4.87 -21.14 12.38
N LYS A 27 -5.68 -22.15 12.71
CA LYS A 27 -7.05 -21.91 13.21
C LYS A 27 -7.05 -21.04 14.47
N GLY A 28 -7.75 -19.90 14.41
CA GLY A 28 -7.87 -18.97 15.53
C GLY A 28 -6.74 -17.96 15.63
N LYS A 29 -5.81 -17.93 14.67
CA LYS A 29 -4.82 -16.86 14.51
C LYS A 29 -5.24 -15.96 13.36
N GLU A 30 -5.22 -14.68 13.63
CA GLU A 30 -5.60 -13.66 12.64
C GLU A 30 -4.40 -13.35 11.73
N ARG A 31 -4.67 -13.17 10.44
CA ARG A 31 -3.66 -12.81 9.45
C ARG A 31 -4.00 -11.51 8.77
N VAL A 32 -3.04 -10.59 8.72
CA VAL A 32 -3.15 -9.30 8.04
C VAL A 32 -2.05 -9.18 6.99
N VAL A 33 -2.42 -8.95 5.73
CA VAL A 33 -1.46 -8.69 4.66
C VAL A 33 -1.43 -7.19 4.37
N PHE A 34 -0.23 -6.62 4.34
CA PHE A 34 0.02 -5.25 3.93
C PHE A 34 0.55 -5.25 2.49
N MET A 35 -0.32 -4.87 1.56
CA MET A 35 -0.03 -4.79 0.13
C MET A 35 0.37 -3.38 -0.26
N GLY A 36 1.53 -3.22 -0.91
CA GLY A 36 1.99 -1.89 -1.30
C GLY A 36 3.29 -1.87 -2.10
N ASP A 37 3.90 -0.70 -2.15
CA ASP A 37 5.15 -0.38 -2.83
C ASP A 37 6.36 -0.28 -1.86
N SER A 38 7.35 0.58 -2.20
CA SER A 38 8.53 0.84 -1.34
C SER A 38 8.16 1.31 0.06
N ILE A 39 7.09 2.09 0.20
CA ILE A 39 6.66 2.58 1.52
C ILE A 39 6.24 1.39 2.40
N THR A 40 5.60 0.39 1.84
CA THR A 40 5.27 -0.83 2.57
C THR A 40 6.50 -1.73 2.75
N GLU A 41 7.33 -1.90 1.72
CA GLU A 41 8.53 -2.75 1.77
C GLU A 41 9.51 -2.28 2.85
N GLU A 42 9.84 -0.98 2.87
CA GLU A 42 10.81 -0.41 3.82
C GLU A 42 10.31 -0.38 5.26
N TRP A 43 9.02 -0.49 5.48
CA TRP A 43 8.47 -0.52 6.84
C TRP A 43 9.05 -1.67 7.67
N SER A 44 9.23 -2.86 7.08
CA SER A 44 9.87 -3.99 7.76
C SER A 44 11.37 -3.77 8.03
N ASN A 45 12.02 -2.86 7.30
CA ASN A 45 13.43 -2.54 7.51
C ASN A 45 13.64 -1.46 8.58
N LEU A 46 12.79 -0.44 8.61
CA LEU A 46 12.94 0.73 9.48
C LEU A 46 12.17 0.62 10.79
N TYR A 47 11.15 -0.24 10.86
CA TYR A 47 10.39 -0.53 12.07
C TYR A 47 9.91 -1.99 12.07
N ALA A 48 10.86 -2.94 12.12
CA ALA A 48 10.63 -4.37 12.04
C ALA A 48 9.67 -4.89 13.12
N ASP A 49 9.76 -4.33 14.34
CA ASP A 49 8.94 -4.73 15.50
C ASP A 49 7.42 -4.77 15.18
N TYR A 50 6.97 -3.95 14.23
CA TYR A 50 5.57 -3.96 13.82
C TYR A 50 5.17 -5.24 13.09
N PHE A 51 6.08 -5.78 12.28
CA PHE A 51 5.88 -7.03 11.54
C PHE A 51 6.33 -8.28 12.30
N ASP A 52 6.97 -8.11 13.47
CA ASP A 52 7.16 -9.19 14.44
C ASP A 52 5.83 -9.57 15.14
N THR A 53 4.79 -8.76 14.96
CA THR A 53 3.43 -9.10 15.38
C THR A 53 2.98 -10.34 14.63
N GLU A 54 2.61 -11.39 15.37
CA GLU A 54 2.20 -12.66 14.78
C GLU A 54 1.02 -12.46 13.81
N GLY A 55 1.15 -12.99 12.61
CA GLY A 55 0.13 -12.90 11.57
C GLY A 55 0.21 -11.66 10.67
N TYR A 56 1.11 -10.69 10.93
CA TYR A 56 1.31 -9.56 10.03
C TYR A 56 2.32 -9.91 8.94
N ILE A 57 1.93 -9.71 7.68
CA ILE A 57 2.72 -10.07 6.50
C ILE A 57 2.90 -8.85 5.62
N ASN A 58 4.17 -8.47 5.40
CA ASN A 58 4.53 -7.41 4.46
C ASN A 58 4.60 -7.97 3.03
N ARG A 59 3.92 -7.30 2.11
CA ARG A 59 3.92 -7.57 0.65
C ARG A 59 4.15 -6.29 -0.14
N GLY A 60 5.06 -5.45 0.35
CA GLY A 60 5.57 -4.28 -0.35
C GLY A 60 6.64 -4.65 -1.38
N ILE A 61 6.64 -3.99 -2.53
CA ILE A 61 7.71 -4.08 -3.54
C ILE A 61 8.02 -2.69 -4.07
N GLY A 62 9.27 -2.25 -3.90
CA GLY A 62 9.71 -0.92 -4.27
C GLY A 62 9.45 -0.55 -5.73
N GLY A 63 9.00 0.68 -5.94
CA GLY A 63 8.73 1.25 -7.27
C GLY A 63 7.48 0.74 -7.98
N GLN A 64 6.74 -0.20 -7.40
CA GLN A 64 5.56 -0.78 -8.04
C GLN A 64 4.38 0.19 -8.13
N THR A 65 3.69 0.08 -9.26
CA THR A 65 2.43 0.76 -9.57
C THR A 65 1.23 -0.16 -9.35
N THR A 66 0.04 0.42 -9.29
CA THR A 66 -1.20 -0.31 -9.04
C THR A 66 -1.48 -1.46 -10.02
N PRO A 67 -1.21 -1.37 -11.34
CA PRO A 67 -1.40 -2.51 -12.24
C PRO A 67 -0.45 -3.68 -11.94
N GLN A 68 0.79 -3.42 -11.51
CA GLN A 68 1.70 -4.49 -11.08
C GLN A 68 1.20 -5.19 -9.82
N MET A 69 0.73 -4.41 -8.84
CA MET A 69 0.13 -4.93 -7.61
C MET A 69 -1.11 -5.76 -7.90
N LEU A 70 -1.98 -5.32 -8.81
CA LEU A 70 -3.19 -6.06 -9.20
C LEU A 70 -2.85 -7.44 -9.79
N ILE A 71 -1.82 -7.54 -10.63
CA ILE A 71 -1.41 -8.83 -11.23
C ILE A 71 -0.90 -9.80 -10.15
N ARG A 72 -0.12 -9.32 -9.17
CA ARG A 72 0.42 -10.17 -8.09
C ARG A 72 -0.52 -10.32 -6.89
N PHE A 73 -1.69 -9.68 -6.92
CA PHE A 73 -2.62 -9.67 -5.79
C PHE A 73 -3.09 -11.08 -5.42
N LYS A 74 -3.27 -11.95 -6.41
CA LYS A 74 -3.68 -13.33 -6.12
C LYS A 74 -2.63 -14.11 -5.33
N PRO A 75 -1.37 -14.28 -5.80
CA PRO A 75 -0.37 -15.07 -5.07
C PRO A 75 0.09 -14.41 -3.76
N ASP A 76 0.10 -13.07 -3.69
CA ASP A 76 0.67 -12.35 -2.55
C ASP A 76 -0.36 -11.94 -1.49
N VAL A 77 -1.66 -12.07 -1.80
CA VAL A 77 -2.74 -11.76 -0.87
C VAL A 77 -3.75 -12.90 -0.80
N ILE A 78 -4.44 -13.19 -1.90
CA ILE A 78 -5.59 -14.11 -1.88
C ILE A 78 -5.16 -15.53 -1.45
N ASP A 79 -4.07 -16.03 -2.02
CA ASP A 79 -3.59 -17.41 -1.74
C ASP A 79 -2.96 -17.54 -0.34
N LEU A 80 -2.75 -16.44 0.38
CA LEU A 80 -2.34 -16.42 1.78
C LEU A 80 -3.52 -16.47 2.76
N GLU A 81 -4.75 -16.39 2.26
CA GLU A 81 -6.00 -16.48 3.03
C GLU A 81 -6.01 -15.54 4.26
N PRO A 82 -5.73 -14.22 4.13
CA PRO A 82 -5.74 -13.33 5.26
C PRO A 82 -7.17 -12.99 5.70
N ASP A 83 -7.34 -12.62 6.97
CA ASP A 83 -8.58 -12.04 7.47
C ASP A 83 -8.77 -10.60 6.98
N ILE A 84 -7.64 -9.88 6.87
CA ILE A 84 -7.61 -8.47 6.46
C ILE A 84 -6.50 -8.22 5.44
N VAL A 85 -6.77 -7.41 4.43
CA VAL A 85 -5.74 -6.78 3.60
C VAL A 85 -5.76 -5.26 3.78
N VAL A 86 -4.59 -4.68 4.02
CA VAL A 86 -4.36 -3.23 4.00
C VAL A 86 -3.69 -2.89 2.66
N ILE A 87 -4.29 -1.99 1.88
CA ILE A 87 -3.78 -1.61 0.56
C ILE A 87 -3.30 -0.15 0.62
N LEU A 88 -2.01 0.05 0.39
CA LEU A 88 -1.36 1.36 0.24
C LEU A 88 -0.69 1.41 -1.14
N ALA A 89 -1.28 2.15 -2.08
CA ALA A 89 -0.85 2.16 -3.47
C ALA A 89 -1.19 3.46 -4.20
N GLY A 90 -0.42 3.81 -5.23
CA GLY A 90 -0.74 4.90 -6.15
C GLY A 90 0.33 5.97 -6.28
N THR A 91 1.27 6.12 -5.34
CA THR A 91 2.31 7.15 -5.41
C THR A 91 3.19 6.97 -6.64
N ASN A 92 3.59 5.74 -6.97
CA ASN A 92 4.42 5.44 -8.14
C ASN A 92 3.66 5.57 -9.46
N ASP A 93 2.35 5.37 -9.46
CA ASP A 93 1.50 5.67 -10.62
C ASP A 93 1.51 7.17 -10.92
N ILE A 94 1.34 8.00 -9.89
CA ILE A 94 1.39 9.46 -10.01
C ILE A 94 2.77 9.91 -10.49
N ALA A 95 3.84 9.29 -9.98
CA ALA A 95 5.22 9.54 -10.41
C ALA A 95 5.52 9.04 -11.84
N GLY A 96 4.63 8.26 -12.47
CA GLY A 96 4.78 7.78 -13.84
C GLY A 96 5.74 6.61 -14.01
N ASN A 97 6.02 5.83 -12.96
CA ASN A 97 7.02 4.76 -12.98
C ASN A 97 6.79 3.69 -14.07
N THR A 98 5.55 3.47 -14.48
CA THR A 98 5.20 2.55 -15.57
C THR A 98 4.51 3.25 -16.76
N GLY A 99 4.69 4.56 -16.85
CA GLY A 99 4.10 5.39 -17.87
C GLY A 99 3.00 6.32 -17.33
N PRO A 100 2.40 7.15 -18.19
CA PRO A 100 1.38 8.11 -17.77
C PRO A 100 0.17 7.42 -17.15
N SER A 101 -0.28 7.96 -16.04
CA SER A 101 -1.50 7.52 -15.36
C SER A 101 -2.45 8.69 -15.08
N ASN A 102 -3.66 8.39 -14.66
CA ASN A 102 -4.62 9.37 -14.17
C ASN A 102 -5.38 8.80 -12.96
N VAL A 103 -6.11 9.67 -12.26
CA VAL A 103 -6.87 9.29 -11.06
C VAL A 103 -7.72 8.04 -11.27
N LYS A 104 -8.47 8.00 -12.40
CA LYS A 104 -9.35 6.85 -12.69
C LYS A 104 -8.57 5.55 -12.88
N MET A 105 -7.45 5.55 -13.58
CA MET A 105 -6.62 4.35 -13.79
C MET A 105 -6.09 3.81 -12.47
N ILE A 106 -5.64 4.72 -11.58
CA ILE A 106 -5.13 4.35 -10.26
C ILE A 106 -6.25 3.73 -9.42
N THR A 107 -7.38 4.42 -9.33
CA THR A 107 -8.49 3.98 -8.49
C THR A 107 -9.16 2.72 -9.01
N ASP A 108 -9.31 2.53 -10.34
CA ASP A 108 -9.85 1.30 -10.93
C ASP A 108 -9.03 0.07 -10.52
N ASN A 109 -7.69 0.16 -10.50
CA ASN A 109 -6.83 -0.94 -10.07
C ASN A 109 -6.98 -1.22 -8.57
N ILE A 110 -7.03 -0.17 -7.74
CA ILE A 110 -7.22 -0.31 -6.28
C ILE A 110 -8.58 -0.92 -5.97
N PHE A 111 -9.64 -0.46 -6.64
CA PHE A 111 -11.00 -0.98 -6.47
C PHE A 111 -11.10 -2.44 -6.94
N SER A 112 -10.42 -2.78 -8.04
CA SER A 112 -10.35 -4.18 -8.51
C SER A 112 -9.69 -5.10 -7.48
N MET A 113 -8.61 -4.66 -6.82
CA MET A 113 -7.99 -5.41 -5.72
C MET A 113 -8.95 -5.55 -4.52
N ALA A 114 -9.67 -4.48 -4.17
CA ALA A 114 -10.67 -4.51 -3.11
C ALA A 114 -11.83 -5.47 -3.42
N GLU A 115 -12.31 -5.47 -4.66
CA GLU A 115 -13.38 -6.38 -5.13
C GLU A 115 -12.92 -7.84 -5.10
N LEU A 116 -11.70 -8.12 -5.56
CA LEU A 116 -11.10 -9.46 -5.48
C LEU A 116 -11.00 -9.94 -4.03
N ALA A 117 -10.50 -9.11 -3.12
CA ALA A 117 -10.41 -9.46 -1.70
C ALA A 117 -11.79 -9.77 -1.11
N ARG A 118 -12.79 -8.93 -1.37
CA ARG A 118 -14.18 -9.13 -0.90
C ARG A 118 -14.81 -10.40 -1.45
N ALA A 119 -14.56 -10.74 -2.71
CA ALA A 119 -15.04 -11.98 -3.32
C ALA A 119 -14.49 -13.23 -2.60
N HIS A 120 -13.32 -13.10 -1.95
CA HIS A 120 -12.69 -14.13 -1.13
C HIS A 120 -12.96 -13.94 0.38
N GLN A 121 -13.93 -13.10 0.76
CA GLN A 121 -14.33 -12.85 2.15
C GLN A 121 -13.22 -12.21 3.02
N ILE A 122 -12.24 -11.58 2.40
CA ILE A 122 -11.18 -10.84 3.06
C ILE A 122 -11.68 -9.43 3.38
N LYS A 123 -11.55 -8.99 4.64
CA LYS A 123 -11.85 -7.61 5.03
C LYS A 123 -10.83 -6.67 4.39
N VAL A 124 -11.29 -5.54 3.85
CA VAL A 124 -10.44 -4.59 3.11
C VAL A 124 -10.31 -3.29 3.88
N VAL A 125 -9.06 -2.86 4.05
CA VAL A 125 -8.70 -1.53 4.52
C VAL A 125 -7.99 -0.81 3.37
N LEU A 126 -8.61 0.26 2.85
CA LEU A 126 -7.95 1.14 1.89
C LEU A 126 -7.31 2.30 2.63
N SER A 127 -6.00 2.49 2.46
CA SER A 127 -5.32 3.62 3.05
C SER A 127 -5.22 4.80 2.09
N SER A 128 -5.14 6.02 2.64
CA SER A 128 -4.73 7.18 1.87
C SER A 128 -3.35 6.97 1.27
N ILE A 129 -3.10 7.51 0.08
CA ILE A 129 -1.75 7.80 -0.39
C ILE A 129 -1.15 8.83 0.58
N LEU A 130 0.13 8.67 0.93
CA LEU A 130 0.85 9.63 1.76
C LEU A 130 1.01 10.97 1.03
N PRO A 131 1.09 12.08 1.78
CA PRO A 131 1.33 13.37 1.16
C PRO A 131 2.72 13.40 0.48
N VAL A 132 2.79 13.94 -0.73
CA VAL A 132 4.04 14.21 -1.44
C VAL A 132 3.91 15.56 -2.12
N PHE A 133 4.90 16.45 -1.93
CA PHE A 133 4.91 17.75 -2.59
C PHE A 133 5.41 17.66 -4.03
N GLU A 134 6.52 16.94 -4.24
CA GLU A 134 7.11 16.66 -5.54
C GLU A 134 7.94 15.37 -5.48
N TYR A 135 8.15 14.72 -6.63
CA TYR A 135 9.04 13.57 -6.75
C TYR A 135 10.41 14.04 -7.27
N GLU A 136 11.47 13.81 -6.51
CA GLU A 136 12.83 14.22 -6.89
C GLU A 136 13.31 13.54 -8.19
N TRP A 137 12.79 12.33 -8.48
CA TRP A 137 13.13 11.56 -9.69
C TRP A 137 12.20 11.80 -10.87
N ALA A 138 11.11 12.57 -10.71
CA ALA A 138 10.09 12.83 -11.72
C ALA A 138 9.58 14.29 -11.63
N LYS A 139 10.52 15.26 -11.70
CA LYS A 139 10.21 16.70 -11.54
C LYS A 139 9.34 17.30 -12.64
N GLU A 140 9.20 16.59 -13.77
CA GLU A 140 8.27 16.92 -14.85
C GLU A 140 6.80 16.72 -14.45
N ILE A 141 6.51 15.84 -13.48
CA ILE A 141 5.15 15.65 -12.96
C ILE A 141 4.76 16.87 -12.13
N LYS A 142 3.64 17.47 -12.49
CA LYS A 142 3.11 18.68 -11.84
C LYS A 142 1.83 18.36 -11.07
N ASP A 143 1.47 19.27 -10.18
CA ASP A 143 0.23 19.18 -9.42
C ASP A 143 0.10 17.89 -8.58
N VAL A 144 1.24 17.36 -8.11
CA VAL A 144 1.31 16.11 -7.31
C VAL A 144 0.36 16.16 -6.11
N PRO A 145 0.34 17.22 -5.26
CA PRO A 145 -0.58 17.28 -4.14
C PRO A 145 -2.05 17.24 -4.55
N ALA A 146 -2.43 17.94 -5.63
CA ALA A 146 -3.82 17.96 -6.09
C ALA A 146 -4.25 16.60 -6.67
N THR A 147 -3.32 15.88 -7.31
CA THR A 147 -3.57 14.52 -7.78
C THR A 147 -3.76 13.54 -6.62
N ILE A 148 -2.92 13.64 -5.59
CA ILE A 148 -3.05 12.82 -4.36
C ILE A 148 -4.39 13.11 -3.67
N ASP A 149 -4.75 14.38 -3.50
CA ASP A 149 -6.06 14.78 -2.93
C ASP A 149 -7.19 14.09 -3.70
N SER A 150 -7.16 14.18 -5.05
CA SER A 150 -8.20 13.61 -5.91
C SER A 150 -8.30 12.07 -5.78
N VAL A 151 -7.18 11.37 -5.74
CA VAL A 151 -7.19 9.91 -5.51
C VAL A 151 -7.74 9.59 -4.13
N ASN A 152 -7.26 10.27 -3.08
CA ASN A 152 -7.72 10.04 -1.72
C ASN A 152 -9.22 10.32 -1.53
N ASP A 153 -9.75 11.32 -2.21
CA ASP A 153 -11.20 11.62 -2.20
C ASP A 153 -12.00 10.49 -2.86
N GLU A 154 -11.57 9.97 -4.00
CA GLU A 154 -12.20 8.82 -4.64
C GLU A 154 -12.13 7.55 -3.76
N LEU A 155 -10.99 7.31 -3.09
CA LEU A 155 -10.86 6.20 -2.13
C LEU A 155 -11.84 6.35 -0.96
N LYS A 156 -11.96 7.55 -0.36
CA LYS A 156 -12.91 7.81 0.72
C LYS A 156 -14.35 7.59 0.27
N LYS A 157 -14.69 8.07 -0.92
CA LYS A 157 -16.01 7.87 -1.50
C LYS A 157 -16.31 6.38 -1.70
N TYR A 158 -15.39 5.64 -2.34
CA TYR A 158 -15.56 4.22 -2.57
C TYR A 158 -15.73 3.42 -1.26
N VAL A 159 -14.91 3.73 -0.25
CA VAL A 159 -15.02 3.13 1.09
C VAL A 159 -16.39 3.35 1.69
N ASN A 160 -16.93 4.57 1.64
CA ASN A 160 -18.26 4.90 2.16
C ASN A 160 -19.38 4.17 1.39
N ASP A 161 -19.30 4.17 0.05
CA ASP A 161 -20.32 3.56 -0.82
C ASP A 161 -20.38 2.04 -0.66
N HIS A 162 -19.27 1.40 -0.26
CA HIS A 162 -19.15 -0.06 -0.16
C HIS A 162 -19.05 -0.60 1.27
N GLY A 163 -19.10 0.27 2.27
CA GLY A 163 -19.00 -0.13 3.68
C GLY A 163 -17.64 -0.73 4.05
N LEU A 164 -16.57 -0.24 3.43
CA LEU A 164 -15.18 -0.64 3.72
C LEU A 164 -14.59 0.23 4.84
N VAL A 165 -13.33 0.01 5.15
CA VAL A 165 -12.60 0.78 6.16
C VAL A 165 -11.53 1.65 5.51
N TYR A 166 -11.49 2.93 5.87
CA TYR A 166 -10.48 3.89 5.42
C TYR A 166 -9.41 4.08 6.50
N LEU A 167 -8.14 4.02 6.12
CA LEU A 167 -7.01 4.29 6.98
C LEU A 167 -6.33 5.59 6.54
N ASP A 168 -6.56 6.64 7.30
CA ASP A 168 -6.10 8.00 6.98
C ASP A 168 -4.68 8.25 7.52
N TYR A 169 -3.66 7.94 6.76
CA TYR A 169 -2.30 8.36 7.02
C TYR A 169 -2.08 9.83 6.65
N PHE A 170 -2.68 10.28 5.53
CA PHE A 170 -2.45 11.59 4.94
C PHE A 170 -2.65 12.72 5.96
N SER A 171 -3.81 12.75 6.61
CA SER A 171 -4.16 13.84 7.53
C SER A 171 -3.23 13.97 8.74
N SER A 172 -2.57 12.88 9.15
CA SER A 172 -1.65 12.87 10.28
C SER A 172 -0.20 13.19 9.89
N MET A 173 0.13 13.13 8.60
CA MET A 173 1.51 13.20 8.11
C MET A 173 1.77 14.40 7.18
N VAL A 174 0.72 15.15 6.81
CA VAL A 174 0.81 16.27 5.86
C VAL A 174 1.43 17.53 6.50
N ASP A 175 2.25 18.24 5.73
CA ASP A 175 2.76 19.58 6.07
C ASP A 175 1.88 20.71 5.45
N GLU A 176 2.26 21.96 5.72
CA GLU A 176 1.55 23.14 5.24
C GLU A 176 1.58 23.27 3.70
N ARG A 177 2.53 22.65 3.00
CA ARG A 177 2.67 22.65 1.54
C ARG A 177 1.95 21.47 0.89
N LYS A 178 1.24 20.65 1.66
CA LYS A 178 0.65 19.37 1.26
C LYS A 178 1.71 18.30 0.88
N GLY A 179 2.92 18.44 1.38
CA GLY A 179 3.97 17.43 1.31
C GLY A 179 4.03 16.59 2.57
N LEU A 180 4.88 15.56 2.58
CA LEU A 180 5.15 14.78 3.77
C LEU A 180 5.93 15.63 4.78
N ASN A 181 5.42 15.69 6.01
CA ASN A 181 6.05 16.47 7.07
C ASN A 181 7.49 15.98 7.29
N LYS A 182 8.44 16.92 7.29
CA LYS A 182 9.88 16.67 7.39
C LYS A 182 10.30 15.84 8.60
N ASP A 183 9.51 15.86 9.68
CA ASP A 183 9.79 15.07 10.87
C ASP A 183 9.52 13.57 10.67
N TYR A 184 8.77 13.21 9.62
CA TYR A 184 8.34 11.85 9.29
C TYR A 184 8.97 11.28 8.02
N THR A 185 9.89 11.99 7.37
CA THR A 185 10.48 11.55 6.11
C THR A 185 11.96 11.87 6.01
N TYR A 186 12.68 11.14 5.16
CA TYR A 186 14.08 11.44 4.83
C TYR A 186 14.27 12.03 3.44
N ASP A 187 13.27 11.91 2.54
CA ASP A 187 13.38 12.36 1.15
C ASP A 187 12.11 13.07 0.63
N GLY A 188 11.10 13.27 1.48
CA GLY A 188 9.82 13.88 1.12
C GLY A 188 8.76 12.92 0.55
N VAL A 189 9.10 11.63 0.41
CA VAL A 189 8.21 10.57 -0.10
C VAL A 189 8.16 9.37 0.84
N HIS A 190 9.32 8.86 1.26
CA HIS A 190 9.43 7.68 2.10
C HIS A 190 9.46 8.08 3.58
N PRO A 191 8.69 7.40 4.44
CA PRO A 191 8.74 7.62 5.87
C PRO A 191 10.09 7.24 6.47
N ASN A 192 10.58 8.03 7.42
CA ASN A 192 11.63 7.64 8.34
C ASN A 192 11.07 6.77 9.48
N GLN A 193 11.89 6.40 10.45
CA GLN A 193 11.47 5.57 11.58
C GLN A 193 10.29 6.17 12.35
N ASP A 194 10.32 7.47 12.63
CA ASP A 194 9.22 8.16 13.35
C ASP A 194 7.93 8.16 12.51
N GLY A 195 8.05 8.31 11.19
CA GLY A 195 6.94 8.16 10.26
C GLY A 195 6.31 6.77 10.32
N TYR A 196 7.12 5.72 10.33
CA TYR A 196 6.60 4.34 10.46
C TYR A 196 6.02 4.04 11.83
N ILE A 197 6.56 4.59 12.92
CA ILE A 197 5.95 4.49 14.25
C ILE A 197 4.55 5.12 14.25
N LEU A 198 4.40 6.30 13.64
CA LEU A 198 3.10 6.95 13.49
C LEU A 198 2.14 6.10 12.64
N MET A 199 2.59 5.63 11.47
CA MET A 199 1.78 4.76 10.59
C MET A 199 1.33 3.50 11.32
N SER A 200 2.22 2.85 12.08
CA SER A 200 1.91 1.68 12.90
C SER A 200 0.81 1.96 13.92
N SER A 201 0.91 3.08 14.61
CA SER A 201 -0.09 3.50 15.61
C SER A 201 -1.47 3.73 14.96
N LEU A 202 -1.51 4.34 13.78
CA LEU A 202 -2.75 4.58 13.04
C LEU A 202 -3.36 3.28 12.51
N ALA A 203 -2.54 2.42 11.92
CA ALA A 203 -2.97 1.12 11.43
C ALA A 203 -3.51 0.24 12.57
N GLN A 204 -2.81 0.17 13.71
CA GLN A 204 -3.24 -0.61 14.87
C GLN A 204 -4.59 -0.17 15.42
N LYS A 205 -4.87 1.14 15.45
CA LYS A 205 -6.19 1.67 15.87
C LYS A 205 -7.34 1.20 14.97
N VAL A 206 -7.05 1.00 13.68
CA VAL A 206 -8.04 0.50 12.71
C VAL A 206 -8.16 -1.01 12.83
N LEU A 207 -7.04 -1.73 12.81
CA LEU A 207 -7.00 -3.19 12.82
C LEU A 207 -7.61 -3.77 14.11
N SER A 208 -7.32 -3.19 15.28
CA SER A 208 -7.90 -3.66 16.55
C SER A 208 -9.43 -3.60 16.65
N ARG A 209 -10.09 -2.87 15.74
CA ARG A 209 -11.56 -2.83 15.66
C ARG A 209 -12.12 -3.89 14.69
N LEU A 210 -11.27 -4.45 13.86
CA LEU A 210 -11.63 -5.42 12.82
C LEU A 210 -11.29 -6.85 13.21
N LEU A 211 -10.25 -7.00 14.05
CA LEU A 211 -9.77 -8.26 14.58
C LEU A 211 -10.52 -8.53 15.90
N HIS A 212 -11.76 -8.96 15.87
CA HIS A 212 -12.50 -9.52 17.04
C HIS A 212 -13.94 -9.84 16.63
#